data_03b627492d32607e130bdd0fdb58f369
#
_entry.id   03b627492d32607e130bdd0fdb58f369
#
_cell.length_a   1.000
_cell.length_b   1.000
_cell.length_c   1.000
_cell.angle_alpha   90.00
_cell.angle_beta   90.00
_cell.angle_gamma   90.00
#
_symmetry.space_group_name_H-M   'P 1'
#
loop_
_entity.id
_entity.type
_entity.pdbx_description
1 polymer ?
#
loop_
_entity_poly.entity_id
_entity_poly.type
_entity_poly.pdbx_seq_one_letter_code
_entity_poly.pdbx_strand_id
1 'polypeptide(L)'
;MTTLKEIIPISNELMKNYGLCDSCLGRLFSKQLNLSSNKLLGKKLKAHVKQSTKKCFICKNLLDNLSTYLKLMLDASSKYNYSSIVIGALIKPSIVDRDDYIKSKYKLRGIDSVKTDITKELGKQFVKKTKKIIDFLNPDLTFTINFKDESCQIRSKSIMLYGRYTKSERGLPQKQKSCTNCYGKGCKSCNLHGISEYDSIEGKISEFLFTKFGGTTTKFTWVGGEDQSSLVLGSGRPFFVKLQNPFKRNISLPKKIISDKVTIHNLKIISDPPKTPIKFNSLIELKISTEHEIIPENLKKLKNMLSNSVVVYEKSGKRSEKNVSILKYKKISKNLFNLIIKAEGGLPVKRFVDGDDVTPGITQMMSDRCTCVAFDFLEINLNDNN
;
A
#
# COMPACT_ATOMS: atom_id res chain seq x y z
N MET A 1 -22.41 -42.33 -8.82
CA MET A 1 -20.96 -42.04 -9.05
C MET A 1 -20.57 -42.64 -10.38
N THR A 2 -20.01 -41.81 -11.26
CA THR A 2 -19.53 -42.32 -12.57
C THR A 2 -18.35 -43.25 -12.36
N THR A 3 -18.35 -44.39 -13.02
CA THR A 3 -17.31 -45.41 -12.88
C THR A 3 -16.25 -45.27 -13.99
N LEU A 4 -15.05 -45.84 -13.76
CA LEU A 4 -14.00 -45.81 -14.78
C LEU A 4 -14.46 -46.50 -16.08
N LYS A 5 -15.29 -47.59 -15.96
CA LYS A 5 -15.82 -48.32 -17.11
C LYS A 5 -16.70 -47.47 -18.03
N GLU A 6 -17.46 -46.53 -17.47
CA GLU A 6 -18.34 -45.61 -18.26
C GLU A 6 -17.52 -44.53 -18.98
N ILE A 7 -16.36 -44.17 -18.49
CA ILE A 7 -15.50 -43.11 -19.07
C ILE A 7 -14.60 -43.64 -20.19
N ILE A 8 -14.19 -44.93 -20.15
CA ILE A 8 -13.28 -45.53 -21.14
C ILE A 8 -13.80 -45.35 -22.61
N PRO A 9 -15.06 -45.59 -22.93
CA PRO A 9 -15.56 -45.42 -24.33
C PRO A 9 -15.42 -43.97 -24.80
N ILE A 10 -15.81 -43.01 -23.99
CA ILE A 10 -15.73 -41.58 -24.32
C ILE A 10 -14.26 -41.12 -24.41
N SER A 11 -13.38 -41.61 -23.52
CA SER A 11 -11.96 -41.29 -23.58
C SER A 11 -11.28 -41.84 -24.83
N ASN A 12 -11.69 -43.06 -25.31
CA ASN A 12 -11.20 -43.68 -26.51
C ASN A 12 -11.63 -42.90 -27.75
N GLU A 13 -12.87 -42.46 -27.84
CA GLU A 13 -13.38 -41.62 -28.90
C GLU A 13 -12.66 -40.26 -28.95
N LEU A 14 -12.48 -39.61 -27.76
CA LEU A 14 -11.70 -38.39 -27.67
C LEU A 14 -10.28 -38.55 -28.18
N MET A 15 -9.59 -39.64 -27.79
CA MET A 15 -8.22 -39.89 -28.21
C MET A 15 -8.12 -40.24 -29.70
N LYS A 16 -9.13 -40.91 -30.27
CA LYS A 16 -9.20 -41.23 -31.70
C LYS A 16 -9.36 -39.95 -32.55
N ASN A 17 -10.19 -39.03 -32.10
CA ASN A 17 -10.51 -37.80 -32.82
C ASN A 17 -9.51 -36.67 -32.54
N TYR A 18 -9.00 -36.60 -31.31
CA TYR A 18 -8.12 -35.53 -30.81
C TYR A 18 -6.94 -36.12 -30.03
N GLY A 19 -5.72 -35.79 -30.41
CA GLY A 19 -4.57 -36.11 -29.57
C GLY A 19 -4.57 -35.27 -28.31
N LEU A 20 -4.68 -35.86 -27.10
CA LEU A 20 -4.63 -35.17 -25.83
C LEU A 20 -3.42 -35.61 -25.00
N CYS A 21 -2.79 -34.71 -24.26
CA CYS A 21 -1.79 -35.08 -23.26
C CYS A 21 -2.46 -35.72 -22.02
N ASP A 22 -1.65 -36.38 -21.18
CA ASP A 22 -2.18 -37.05 -19.99
C ASP A 22 -2.95 -36.12 -19.06
N SER A 23 -2.41 -34.93 -18.82
CA SER A 23 -3.06 -33.93 -17.96
C SER A 23 -4.41 -33.46 -18.52
N CYS A 24 -4.48 -33.13 -19.82
CA CYS A 24 -5.74 -32.70 -20.43
C CYS A 24 -6.78 -33.83 -20.47
N LEU A 25 -6.40 -35.05 -20.83
CA LEU A 25 -7.33 -36.17 -20.84
C LEU A 25 -7.85 -36.47 -19.44
N GLY A 26 -6.97 -36.60 -18.46
CA GLY A 26 -7.37 -36.90 -17.09
C GLY A 26 -8.23 -35.80 -16.46
N ARG A 27 -7.95 -34.52 -16.75
CA ARG A 27 -8.73 -33.36 -16.25
C ARG A 27 -10.20 -33.44 -16.66
N LEU A 28 -10.48 -33.89 -17.86
CA LEU A 28 -11.85 -34.00 -18.39
C LEU A 28 -12.72 -34.97 -17.56
N PHE A 29 -12.11 -35.88 -16.79
CA PHE A 29 -12.83 -36.94 -16.06
C PHE A 29 -12.51 -37.00 -14.55
N SER A 30 -11.43 -36.34 -14.09
CA SER A 30 -10.94 -36.49 -12.71
C SER A 30 -11.96 -36.09 -11.64
N LYS A 31 -12.76 -35.05 -11.89
CA LYS A 31 -13.76 -34.57 -10.95
C LYS A 31 -14.94 -35.53 -10.80
N GLN A 32 -15.34 -36.19 -11.88
CA GLN A 32 -16.39 -37.20 -11.84
C GLN A 32 -15.96 -38.46 -11.07
N LEU A 33 -14.65 -38.75 -11.04
CA LEU A 33 -14.07 -39.90 -10.34
C LEU A 33 -13.45 -39.54 -8.98
N ASN A 34 -13.60 -38.32 -8.50
CA ASN A 34 -12.98 -37.81 -7.26
C ASN A 34 -11.46 -38.06 -7.16
N LEU A 35 -10.72 -37.96 -8.28
CA LEU A 35 -9.29 -38.22 -8.32
C LEU A 35 -8.48 -36.92 -8.24
N SER A 36 -7.43 -36.94 -7.45
CA SER A 36 -6.58 -35.74 -7.17
C SER A 36 -5.52 -35.45 -8.24
N SER A 37 -5.18 -36.41 -9.09
CA SER A 37 -4.13 -36.27 -10.10
C SER A 37 -4.66 -36.49 -11.52
N ASN A 38 -4.81 -35.39 -12.24
CA ASN A 38 -5.20 -35.42 -13.66
C ASN A 38 -4.22 -36.20 -14.51
N LYS A 39 -2.91 -36.02 -14.29
CA LYS A 39 -1.86 -36.69 -15.08
C LYS A 39 -1.87 -38.22 -14.90
N LEU A 40 -2.06 -38.69 -13.66
CA LEU A 40 -2.13 -40.12 -13.40
C LEU A 40 -3.37 -40.78 -13.97
N LEU A 41 -4.52 -40.10 -13.90
CA LEU A 41 -5.75 -40.58 -14.53
C LEU A 41 -5.60 -40.66 -16.05
N GLY A 42 -5.05 -39.59 -16.65
CA GLY A 42 -4.83 -39.59 -18.10
C GLY A 42 -3.91 -40.71 -18.57
N LYS A 43 -2.85 -41.03 -17.83
CA LYS A 43 -1.99 -42.17 -18.12
C LYS A 43 -2.77 -43.49 -18.05
N LYS A 44 -3.60 -43.69 -17.02
CA LYS A 44 -4.44 -44.91 -16.90
C LYS A 44 -5.43 -45.02 -18.09
N LEU A 45 -6.07 -43.94 -18.47
CA LEU A 45 -7.02 -43.93 -19.61
C LEU A 45 -6.29 -44.23 -20.91
N LYS A 46 -5.09 -43.68 -21.13
CA LYS A 46 -4.27 -43.93 -22.34
C LYS A 46 -3.73 -45.37 -22.44
N ALA A 47 -3.60 -46.10 -21.34
CA ALA A 47 -3.17 -47.47 -21.38
C ALA A 47 -4.11 -48.38 -22.25
N HIS A 48 -5.33 -47.95 -22.47
CA HIS A 48 -6.37 -48.63 -23.23
C HIS A 48 -6.51 -48.11 -24.67
N VAL A 49 -5.62 -47.19 -25.14
CA VAL A 49 -5.74 -46.55 -26.48
C VAL A 49 -4.37 -46.49 -27.15
N LYS A 50 -4.34 -46.68 -28.49
CA LYS A 50 -3.10 -46.45 -29.27
C LYS A 50 -2.68 -44.96 -29.14
N GLN A 51 -1.44 -44.74 -28.71
CA GLN A 51 -0.90 -43.39 -28.50
C GLN A 51 -0.86 -42.59 -29.84
N SER A 52 -1.35 -41.36 -29.78
CA SER A 52 -1.15 -40.38 -30.86
C SER A 52 0.17 -39.64 -30.64
N THR A 53 0.98 -39.55 -31.69
CA THR A 53 2.23 -38.76 -31.71
C THR A 53 2.00 -37.25 -31.87
N LYS A 54 0.75 -36.82 -32.03
CA LYS A 54 0.37 -35.42 -32.28
C LYS A 54 0.45 -34.58 -31.02
N LYS A 55 0.81 -33.29 -31.15
CA LYS A 55 0.72 -32.29 -30.07
C LYS A 55 -0.70 -32.25 -29.50
N CYS A 56 -0.81 -32.10 -28.17
CA CYS A 56 -2.09 -32.01 -27.48
C CYS A 56 -3.02 -30.98 -28.14
N PHE A 57 -4.21 -31.41 -28.55
CA PHE A 57 -5.20 -30.52 -29.19
C PHE A 57 -5.54 -29.32 -28.32
N ILE A 58 -5.77 -29.51 -26.99
CA ILE A 58 -6.16 -28.45 -26.07
C ILE A 58 -4.96 -27.56 -25.77
N CYS A 59 -3.95 -28.05 -25.07
CA CYS A 59 -2.90 -27.21 -24.47
C CYS A 59 -1.63 -27.07 -25.32
N LYS A 60 -1.54 -27.76 -26.48
CA LYS A 60 -0.34 -27.79 -27.34
C LYS A 60 0.94 -28.16 -26.55
N ASN A 61 0.83 -29.12 -25.64
CA ASN A 61 1.85 -29.65 -24.71
C ASN A 61 2.33 -28.65 -23.64
N LEU A 62 1.60 -27.56 -23.39
CA LEU A 62 1.94 -26.58 -22.36
C LEU A 62 2.06 -27.24 -20.98
N LEU A 63 1.13 -28.13 -20.62
CA LEU A 63 1.11 -28.84 -19.35
C LEU A 63 2.29 -29.81 -19.15
N ASP A 64 2.96 -30.22 -20.20
CA ASP A 64 4.15 -31.05 -20.13
C ASP A 64 5.42 -30.21 -19.93
N ASN A 65 5.39 -28.91 -20.25
CA ASN A 65 6.51 -27.98 -20.21
C ASN A 65 6.44 -26.97 -19.05
N LEU A 66 5.70 -27.26 -17.99
CA LEU A 66 5.55 -26.33 -16.83
C LEU A 66 6.85 -26.09 -16.07
N SER A 67 7.87 -26.94 -16.22
CA SER A 67 9.17 -26.79 -15.56
C SER A 67 9.88 -25.46 -15.91
N THR A 68 9.75 -25.00 -17.16
CA THR A 68 10.30 -23.70 -17.59
C THR A 68 9.66 -22.55 -16.83
N TYR A 69 8.34 -22.56 -16.70
CA TYR A 69 7.61 -21.51 -15.97
C TYR A 69 7.85 -21.58 -14.46
N LEU A 70 8.03 -22.79 -13.92
CA LEU A 70 8.43 -22.97 -12.53
C LEU A 70 9.81 -22.33 -12.25
N LYS A 71 10.77 -22.48 -13.18
CA LYS A 71 12.09 -21.83 -13.08
C LYS A 71 11.92 -20.31 -13.11
N LEU A 72 11.15 -19.76 -14.03
CA LEU A 72 10.86 -18.31 -14.08
C LEU A 72 10.26 -17.80 -12.76
N MET A 73 9.35 -18.56 -12.14
CA MET A 73 8.78 -18.18 -10.84
C MET A 73 9.83 -18.18 -9.72
N LEU A 74 10.69 -19.21 -9.66
CA LEU A 74 11.74 -19.30 -8.66
C LEU A 74 12.76 -18.16 -8.81
N ASP A 75 13.21 -17.91 -10.02
CA ASP A 75 14.18 -16.83 -10.32
C ASP A 75 13.58 -15.46 -9.97
N ALA A 76 12.34 -15.19 -10.40
CA ALA A 76 11.67 -13.93 -10.13
C ALA A 76 11.41 -13.69 -8.64
N SER A 77 11.15 -14.74 -7.85
CA SER A 77 10.90 -14.62 -6.40
C SER A 77 12.13 -14.62 -5.53
N SER A 78 13.32 -14.87 -6.07
CA SER A 78 14.56 -15.06 -5.30
C SER A 78 14.92 -13.90 -4.36
N LYS A 79 14.60 -12.66 -4.76
CA LYS A 79 14.87 -11.45 -3.97
C LYS A 79 13.80 -11.11 -2.92
N TYR A 80 12.67 -11.85 -2.91
CA TYR A 80 11.55 -11.55 -2.01
C TYR A 80 11.60 -12.43 -0.75
N ASN A 81 11.27 -11.83 0.38
CA ASN A 81 10.94 -12.55 1.60
C ASN A 81 9.41 -12.69 1.70
N TYR A 82 8.92 -13.93 1.71
CA TYR A 82 7.48 -14.23 1.70
C TYR A 82 7.20 -15.59 2.32
N SER A 83 5.98 -15.82 2.75
CA SER A 83 5.49 -17.07 3.31
C SER A 83 4.40 -17.71 2.45
N SER A 84 3.59 -16.90 1.79
CA SER A 84 2.44 -17.34 1.01
C SER A 84 2.42 -16.76 -0.40
N ILE A 85 1.78 -17.50 -1.31
CA ILE A 85 1.68 -17.15 -2.71
C ILE A 85 0.29 -17.42 -3.28
N VAL A 86 -0.02 -16.73 -4.39
CA VAL A 86 -1.08 -17.11 -5.33
C VAL A 86 -0.56 -17.01 -6.76
N ILE A 87 -1.08 -17.86 -7.66
CA ILE A 87 -0.66 -17.92 -9.06
C ILE A 87 -1.83 -17.60 -9.97
N GLY A 88 -1.66 -16.57 -10.79
CA GLY A 88 -2.50 -16.27 -11.94
C GLY A 88 -1.84 -16.69 -13.24
N ALA A 89 -2.64 -17.01 -14.25
CA ALA A 89 -2.16 -17.41 -15.58
C ALA A 89 -2.87 -16.59 -16.67
N LEU A 90 -2.09 -16.06 -17.60
CA LEU A 90 -2.55 -15.47 -18.85
C LEU A 90 -2.23 -16.46 -19.96
N ILE A 91 -3.23 -17.21 -20.43
CA ILE A 91 -3.11 -18.22 -21.48
C ILE A 91 -3.65 -17.68 -22.80
N LYS A 92 -3.21 -18.29 -23.92
CA LYS A 92 -3.70 -17.92 -25.27
C LYS A 92 -5.19 -18.23 -25.37
N PRO A 93 -6.04 -17.32 -25.87
CA PRO A 93 -7.49 -17.55 -26.01
C PRO A 93 -7.80 -18.86 -26.74
N SER A 94 -7.08 -19.17 -27.81
CA SER A 94 -7.26 -20.40 -28.54
C SER A 94 -7.07 -21.70 -27.77
N ILE A 95 -6.43 -21.66 -26.59
CA ILE A 95 -6.36 -22.82 -25.69
C ILE A 95 -7.69 -22.97 -24.93
N VAL A 96 -8.26 -21.86 -24.50
CA VAL A 96 -9.57 -21.83 -23.83
C VAL A 96 -10.65 -22.29 -24.79
N ASP A 97 -10.67 -21.75 -26.01
CA ASP A 97 -11.64 -22.09 -27.05
C ASP A 97 -11.65 -23.60 -27.37
N ARG A 98 -10.45 -24.21 -27.52
CA ARG A 98 -10.34 -25.65 -27.73
C ARG A 98 -10.77 -26.50 -26.54
N ASP A 99 -10.53 -26.01 -25.31
CA ASP A 99 -10.99 -26.66 -24.09
C ASP A 99 -12.51 -26.66 -24.00
N ASP A 100 -13.12 -25.51 -24.27
CA ASP A 100 -14.57 -25.33 -24.22
C ASP A 100 -15.27 -26.05 -25.37
N TYR A 101 -14.66 -26.08 -26.54
CA TYR A 101 -15.14 -26.88 -27.67
C TYR A 101 -15.26 -28.37 -27.32
N ILE A 102 -14.21 -28.97 -26.75
CA ILE A 102 -14.21 -30.38 -26.33
C ILE A 102 -15.29 -30.62 -25.26
N LYS A 103 -15.38 -29.76 -24.25
CA LYS A 103 -16.37 -29.88 -23.18
C LYS A 103 -17.80 -29.82 -23.71
N SER A 104 -18.07 -28.87 -24.61
CA SER A 104 -19.38 -28.71 -25.25
C SER A 104 -19.74 -29.92 -26.10
N LYS A 105 -18.84 -30.32 -27.02
CA LYS A 105 -19.07 -31.42 -27.94
C LYS A 105 -19.39 -32.74 -27.24
N TYR A 106 -18.67 -33.02 -26.15
CA TYR A 106 -18.85 -34.26 -25.37
C TYR A 106 -19.76 -34.09 -24.13
N LYS A 107 -20.45 -32.94 -24.05
CA LYS A 107 -21.39 -32.60 -22.94
C LYS A 107 -20.79 -32.79 -21.53
N LEU A 108 -19.50 -32.52 -21.40
CA LEU A 108 -18.77 -32.67 -20.14
C LEU A 108 -19.00 -31.46 -19.23
N ARG A 109 -19.62 -31.67 -18.05
CA ARG A 109 -19.97 -30.62 -17.09
C ARG A 109 -19.16 -30.67 -15.81
N GLY A 110 -19.04 -29.53 -15.13
CA GLY A 110 -18.41 -29.42 -13.81
C GLY A 110 -16.87 -29.61 -13.83
N ILE A 111 -16.24 -29.45 -14.97
CA ILE A 111 -14.79 -29.69 -15.17
C ILE A 111 -14.04 -28.40 -14.96
N ASP A 112 -12.91 -28.49 -14.25
CA ASP A 112 -11.99 -27.37 -14.09
C ASP A 112 -11.46 -26.90 -15.45
N SER A 113 -11.27 -25.59 -15.61
CA SER A 113 -10.68 -25.05 -16.84
C SER A 113 -9.21 -25.47 -16.97
N VAL A 114 -8.70 -25.46 -18.21
CA VAL A 114 -7.27 -25.70 -18.44
C VAL A 114 -6.39 -24.67 -17.68
N LYS A 115 -6.87 -23.44 -17.53
CA LYS A 115 -6.20 -22.39 -16.74
C LYS A 115 -6.07 -22.79 -15.26
N THR A 116 -7.15 -23.29 -14.68
CA THR A 116 -7.18 -23.75 -13.28
C THR A 116 -6.21 -24.92 -13.07
N ASP A 117 -6.16 -25.86 -14.01
CA ASP A 117 -5.24 -26.99 -13.93
C ASP A 117 -3.77 -26.56 -13.99
N ILE A 118 -3.42 -25.66 -14.90
CA ILE A 118 -2.09 -25.07 -15.01
C ILE A 118 -1.66 -24.41 -13.68
N THR A 119 -2.51 -23.54 -13.12
CA THR A 119 -2.18 -22.83 -11.87
C THR A 119 -2.09 -23.76 -10.67
N LYS A 120 -2.96 -24.78 -10.59
CA LYS A 120 -2.91 -25.81 -9.57
C LYS A 120 -1.61 -26.64 -9.66
N GLU A 121 -1.22 -27.04 -10.85
CA GLU A 121 -0.05 -27.89 -11.03
C GLU A 121 1.25 -27.12 -10.79
N LEU A 122 1.35 -25.88 -11.27
CA LEU A 122 2.47 -24.98 -10.94
C LEU A 122 2.54 -24.72 -9.44
N GLY A 123 1.40 -24.48 -8.78
CA GLY A 123 1.33 -24.28 -7.34
C GLY A 123 1.87 -25.46 -6.56
N LYS A 124 1.45 -26.69 -6.90
CA LYS A 124 1.96 -27.93 -6.28
C LYS A 124 3.48 -28.05 -6.43
N GLN A 125 3.99 -27.83 -7.64
CA GLN A 125 5.43 -27.93 -7.92
C GLN A 125 6.23 -26.85 -7.19
N PHE A 126 5.73 -25.61 -7.14
CA PHE A 126 6.36 -24.50 -6.44
C PHE A 126 6.41 -24.74 -4.92
N VAL A 127 5.28 -25.13 -4.32
CA VAL A 127 5.18 -25.46 -2.89
C VAL A 127 6.12 -26.60 -2.52
N LYS A 128 6.18 -27.66 -3.35
CA LYS A 128 7.10 -28.79 -3.13
C LYS A 128 8.56 -28.34 -3.05
N LYS A 129 8.98 -27.40 -3.91
CA LYS A 129 10.36 -26.87 -3.96
C LYS A 129 10.67 -25.85 -2.86
N THR A 130 9.73 -24.96 -2.57
CA THR A 130 9.98 -23.79 -1.70
C THR A 130 9.47 -23.95 -0.28
N LYS A 131 8.59 -24.93 -0.02
CA LYS A 131 7.87 -25.15 1.25
C LYS A 131 6.99 -23.96 1.66
N LYS A 132 6.66 -23.07 0.70
CA LYS A 132 5.71 -21.96 0.91
C LYS A 132 4.28 -22.46 0.81
N ILE A 133 3.31 -21.66 1.27
CA ILE A 133 1.88 -22.01 1.22
C ILE A 133 1.15 -21.27 0.11
N ILE A 134 0.05 -21.87 -0.37
CA ILE A 134 -0.88 -21.18 -1.28
C ILE A 134 -1.94 -20.50 -0.42
N ASP A 135 -2.11 -19.20 -0.59
CA ASP A 135 -3.14 -18.39 0.04
C ASP A 135 -3.89 -17.59 -1.02
N PHE A 136 -5.18 -17.90 -1.21
CA PHE A 136 -6.02 -17.25 -2.20
C PHE A 136 -6.62 -15.92 -1.71
N LEU A 137 -6.68 -15.71 -0.40
CA LEU A 137 -7.31 -14.54 0.20
C LEU A 137 -6.31 -13.41 0.44
N ASN A 138 -5.14 -13.74 0.97
CA ASN A 138 -4.20 -12.75 1.45
C ASN A 138 -2.73 -13.12 1.19
N PRO A 139 -2.35 -13.39 -0.07
CA PRO A 139 -1.00 -13.85 -0.40
C PRO A 139 0.04 -12.74 -0.23
N ASP A 140 1.24 -13.11 0.21
CA ASP A 140 2.40 -12.21 0.23
C ASP A 140 2.86 -11.87 -1.18
N LEU A 141 2.90 -12.87 -2.07
CA LEU A 141 3.25 -12.68 -3.48
C LEU A 141 2.15 -13.20 -4.40
N THR A 142 1.82 -12.39 -5.40
CA THR A 142 0.99 -12.79 -6.53
C THR A 142 1.86 -12.95 -7.75
N PHE A 143 1.91 -14.17 -8.29
CA PHE A 143 2.53 -14.44 -9.58
C PHE A 143 1.51 -14.29 -10.70
N THR A 144 1.90 -13.66 -11.80
CA THR A 144 1.15 -13.66 -13.04
C THR A 144 2.03 -14.23 -14.14
N ILE A 145 1.74 -15.47 -14.54
CA ILE A 145 2.47 -16.16 -15.60
C ILE A 145 1.81 -15.83 -16.93
N ASN A 146 2.55 -15.22 -17.84
CA ASN A 146 2.09 -14.97 -19.19
C ASN A 146 2.66 -16.04 -20.14
N PHE A 147 1.80 -16.97 -20.56
CA PHE A 147 2.17 -18.06 -21.48
C PHE A 147 2.24 -17.64 -22.95
N LYS A 148 1.84 -16.42 -23.28
CA LYS A 148 2.02 -15.85 -24.60
C LYS A 148 3.45 -15.34 -24.80
N ASP A 149 3.94 -14.61 -23.80
CA ASP A 149 5.22 -13.89 -23.85
C ASP A 149 6.30 -14.59 -23.02
N GLU A 150 5.99 -15.77 -22.49
CA GLU A 150 6.89 -16.59 -21.65
C GLU A 150 7.52 -15.81 -20.50
N SER A 151 6.71 -14.99 -19.83
CA SER A 151 7.15 -14.11 -18.76
C SER A 151 6.44 -14.39 -17.43
N CYS A 152 7.10 -14.01 -16.34
CA CYS A 152 6.56 -14.09 -14.98
C CYS A 152 6.64 -12.72 -14.32
N GLN A 153 5.50 -12.16 -13.97
CA GLN A 153 5.40 -10.93 -13.20
C GLN A 153 5.07 -11.26 -11.75
N ILE A 154 5.72 -10.54 -10.82
CA ILE A 154 5.45 -10.65 -9.38
C ILE A 154 4.90 -9.32 -8.88
N ARG A 155 3.86 -9.43 -8.07
CA ARG A 155 3.37 -8.34 -7.22
C ARG A 155 3.46 -8.77 -5.77
N SER A 156 4.25 -8.04 -4.98
CA SER A 156 4.32 -8.22 -3.53
C SER A 156 3.23 -7.39 -2.86
N LYS A 157 2.55 -7.98 -1.89
CA LYS A 157 1.55 -7.30 -1.07
C LYS A 157 2.20 -6.09 -0.37
N SER A 158 1.56 -4.94 -0.45
CA SER A 158 2.03 -3.73 0.25
C SER A 158 2.07 -3.93 1.76
N ILE A 159 2.97 -3.23 2.43
CA ILE A 159 2.99 -3.13 3.90
C ILE A 159 2.55 -1.73 4.32
N MET A 160 1.85 -1.68 5.45
CA MET A 160 1.47 -0.44 6.10
C MET A 160 2.34 -0.25 7.34
N LEU A 161 2.89 0.96 7.50
CA LEU A 161 3.69 1.31 8.66
C LEU A 161 3.11 2.54 9.34
N TYR A 162 3.29 2.59 10.65
CA TYR A 162 3.02 3.74 11.51
C TYR A 162 4.32 4.17 12.16
N GLY A 163 4.53 5.47 12.28
CA GLY A 163 5.65 6.06 12.98
C GLY A 163 5.38 7.48 13.39
N ARG A 164 6.35 8.09 14.05
CA ARG A 164 6.36 9.52 14.40
C ARG A 164 7.67 10.12 13.91
N TYR A 165 7.69 11.40 13.58
CA TYR A 165 8.92 12.10 13.24
C TYR A 165 9.02 13.42 14.01
N THR A 166 10.24 13.78 14.36
CA THR A 166 10.62 15.12 14.80
C THR A 166 11.44 15.82 13.71
N LYS A 167 11.27 17.14 13.61
CA LYS A 167 12.02 18.02 12.71
C LYS A 167 12.71 19.08 13.55
N SER A 168 14.05 19.05 13.59
CA SER A 168 14.87 19.91 14.44
C SER A 168 15.28 21.21 13.77
N GLU A 169 15.14 21.33 12.45
CA GLU A 169 15.51 22.51 11.69
C GLU A 169 14.39 22.97 10.76
N ARG A 170 14.34 24.28 10.52
CA ARG A 170 13.40 24.92 9.61
C ARG A 170 13.84 24.77 8.15
N GLY A 171 12.95 25.04 7.21
CA GLY A 171 13.24 25.04 5.78
C GLY A 171 12.96 23.72 5.06
N LEU A 172 12.75 22.60 5.78
CA LEU A 172 12.44 21.31 5.18
C LEU A 172 10.94 21.15 4.97
N PRO A 173 10.45 20.93 3.73
CA PRO A 173 9.03 20.72 3.45
C PRO A 173 8.56 19.34 3.94
N GLN A 174 7.28 19.21 4.26
CA GLN A 174 6.71 17.93 4.67
C GLN A 174 6.60 16.95 3.50
N LYS A 175 6.07 17.43 2.36
CA LYS A 175 5.80 16.60 1.19
C LYS A 175 6.93 16.67 0.17
N GLN A 176 7.19 15.53 -0.48
CA GLN A 176 8.16 15.42 -1.56
C GLN A 176 7.54 15.78 -2.91
N LYS A 177 8.33 16.41 -3.76
CA LYS A 177 7.98 16.60 -5.16
C LYS A 177 8.05 15.26 -5.89
N SER A 178 7.03 14.98 -6.71
CA SER A 178 7.02 13.78 -7.54
C SER A 178 8.08 13.85 -8.64
N CYS A 179 8.56 12.68 -9.06
CA CYS A 179 9.42 12.56 -10.23
C CYS A 179 8.76 13.20 -11.46
N THR A 180 9.45 14.08 -12.15
CA THR A 180 8.95 14.82 -13.32
C THR A 180 8.62 13.93 -14.51
N ASN A 181 9.32 12.80 -14.66
CA ASN A 181 9.13 11.87 -15.79
C ASN A 181 7.91 10.96 -15.64
N CYS A 182 7.50 10.63 -14.42
CA CYS A 182 6.42 9.67 -14.20
C CYS A 182 5.30 10.18 -13.28
N TYR A 183 5.40 11.40 -12.79
CA TYR A 183 4.40 12.04 -11.92
C TYR A 183 4.01 11.16 -10.72
N GLY A 184 5.02 10.54 -10.09
CA GLY A 184 4.83 9.70 -8.90
C GLY A 184 4.47 8.24 -9.18
N LYS A 185 4.30 7.81 -10.43
CA LYS A 185 3.93 6.43 -10.78
C LYS A 185 5.08 5.42 -10.64
N GLY A 186 6.32 5.89 -10.65
CA GLY A 186 7.53 5.08 -10.67
C GLY A 186 7.98 4.74 -12.12
N CYS A 187 9.22 5.08 -12.46
CA CYS A 187 9.84 4.78 -13.76
C CYS A 187 11.32 4.42 -13.57
N LYS A 188 12.00 4.04 -14.64
CA LYS A 188 13.42 3.67 -14.57
C LYS A 188 14.32 4.81 -14.07
N SER A 189 14.05 6.06 -14.47
CA SER A 189 14.85 7.22 -14.05
C SER A 189 14.78 7.55 -12.57
N CYS A 190 13.73 7.12 -11.87
CA CYS A 190 13.59 7.27 -10.43
C CYS A 190 13.64 5.92 -9.68
N ASN A 191 14.25 4.89 -10.26
CA ASN A 191 14.35 3.55 -9.68
C ASN A 191 13.00 2.97 -9.23
N LEU A 192 11.92 3.31 -9.93
CA LEU A 192 10.53 2.96 -9.63
C LEU A 192 9.98 3.61 -8.34
N HIS A 193 10.70 4.54 -7.71
CA HIS A 193 10.30 5.16 -6.44
C HIS A 193 9.23 6.26 -6.60
N GLY A 194 9.02 6.79 -7.80
CA GLY A 194 8.09 7.89 -8.06
C GLY A 194 8.59 9.26 -7.58
N ILE A 195 9.73 9.30 -6.92
CA ILE A 195 10.46 10.49 -6.44
C ILE A 195 11.92 10.38 -6.86
N SER A 196 12.55 11.50 -7.20
CA SER A 196 13.96 11.53 -7.66
C SER A 196 14.91 12.14 -6.64
N GLU A 197 14.39 12.87 -5.68
CA GLU A 197 15.14 13.54 -4.62
C GLU A 197 14.55 13.17 -3.26
N TYR A 198 15.31 13.39 -2.19
CA TYR A 198 14.93 13.06 -0.82
C TYR A 198 15.13 14.26 0.12
N ASP A 199 14.70 15.44 -0.34
CA ASP A 199 14.91 16.73 0.32
C ASP A 199 13.70 17.22 1.13
N SER A 200 12.86 16.29 1.60
CA SER A 200 11.68 16.55 2.42
C SER A 200 11.54 15.51 3.53
N ILE A 201 10.61 15.72 4.47
CA ILE A 201 10.25 14.70 5.47
C ILE A 201 9.81 13.40 4.80
N GLU A 202 8.91 13.52 3.81
CA GLU A 202 8.45 12.38 3.01
C GLU A 202 9.61 11.68 2.30
N GLY A 203 10.51 12.45 1.72
CA GLY A 203 11.71 11.94 1.05
C GLY A 203 12.60 11.14 1.99
N LYS A 204 12.96 11.71 3.14
CA LYS A 204 13.84 11.05 4.13
C LYS A 204 13.24 9.76 4.68
N ILE A 205 11.94 9.74 4.98
CA ILE A 205 11.25 8.52 5.41
C ILE A 205 11.23 7.49 4.29
N SER A 206 10.92 7.90 3.06
CA SER A 206 10.86 7.00 1.89
C SER A 206 12.22 6.39 1.58
N GLU A 207 13.29 7.17 1.61
CA GLU A 207 14.67 6.71 1.41
C GLU A 207 15.04 5.59 2.40
N PHE A 208 14.73 5.79 3.68
CA PHE A 208 14.91 4.76 4.70
C PHE A 208 14.13 3.50 4.38
N LEU A 209 12.84 3.64 4.01
CA LEU A 209 11.98 2.50 3.69
C LEU A 209 12.48 1.73 2.47
N PHE A 210 12.88 2.40 1.39
CA PHE A 210 13.43 1.76 0.21
C PHE A 210 14.74 1.03 0.50
N THR A 211 15.60 1.60 1.32
CA THR A 211 16.86 0.98 1.73
C THR A 211 16.63 -0.29 2.56
N LYS A 212 15.69 -0.25 3.50
CA LYS A 212 15.45 -1.37 4.43
C LYS A 212 14.58 -2.47 3.84
N PHE A 213 13.47 -2.10 3.21
CA PHE A 213 12.48 -3.04 2.72
C PHE A 213 12.61 -3.31 1.21
N GLY A 214 13.25 -2.44 0.46
CA GLY A 214 13.08 -2.36 -0.98
C GLY A 214 11.69 -1.85 -1.33
N GLY A 215 11.22 -2.16 -2.53
CA GLY A 215 9.88 -1.76 -2.96
C GLY A 215 9.91 -0.71 -4.06
N THR A 216 8.75 -0.17 -4.40
CA THR A 216 8.62 0.74 -5.53
C THR A 216 8.23 2.15 -5.11
N THR A 217 7.04 2.38 -4.59
CA THR A 217 6.54 3.70 -4.21
C THR A 217 6.02 3.71 -2.77
N THR A 218 6.00 4.88 -2.16
CA THR A 218 5.38 5.14 -0.86
C THR A 218 4.13 6.00 -1.04
N LYS A 219 3.13 5.79 -0.17
CA LYS A 219 1.95 6.64 -0.09
C LYS A 219 1.70 7.00 1.36
N PHE A 220 1.80 8.28 1.68
CA PHE A 220 1.64 8.80 3.04
C PHE A 220 0.20 9.19 3.34
N THR A 221 -0.18 8.97 4.61
CA THR A 221 -1.35 9.58 5.25
C THR A 221 -0.84 10.36 6.44
N TRP A 222 -0.85 11.67 6.31
CA TRP A 222 -0.33 12.59 7.31
C TRP A 222 -1.36 12.90 8.38
N VAL A 223 -0.91 13.00 9.64
CA VAL A 223 -1.71 13.52 10.74
C VAL A 223 -1.52 15.03 10.81
N GLY A 224 -2.30 15.73 9.98
CA GLY A 224 -2.17 17.16 9.75
C GLY A 224 -0.98 17.58 8.89
N GLY A 225 -1.00 18.82 8.48
CA GLY A 225 0.09 19.46 7.73
C GLY A 225 0.98 20.29 8.62
N GLU A 226 2.14 20.67 8.09
CA GLU A 226 3.04 21.64 8.72
C GLU A 226 3.62 22.58 7.69
N ASP A 227 4.05 23.73 8.14
CA ASP A 227 4.80 24.69 7.33
C ASP A 227 6.29 24.30 7.31
N GLN A 228 6.97 24.54 6.19
CA GLN A 228 8.41 24.28 6.13
C GLN A 228 9.20 25.10 7.16
N SER A 229 8.69 26.25 7.58
CA SER A 229 9.28 27.11 8.60
C SER A 229 8.98 26.69 10.03
N SER A 230 8.13 25.68 10.28
CA SER A 230 7.83 25.18 11.63
C SER A 230 8.77 24.04 12.04
N LEU A 231 8.97 23.88 13.35
CA LEU A 231 9.60 22.71 13.95
C LEU A 231 8.55 21.70 14.40
N VAL A 232 8.97 20.45 14.54
CA VAL A 232 8.15 19.40 15.16
C VAL A 232 8.98 18.76 16.27
N LEU A 233 8.57 19.01 17.50
CA LEU A 233 9.31 18.67 18.71
C LEU A 233 8.62 17.55 19.50
N GLY A 234 9.03 17.35 20.75
CA GLY A 234 8.46 16.43 21.72
C GLY A 234 8.40 14.99 21.21
N SER A 235 7.25 14.38 21.31
CA SER A 235 7.01 13.01 20.80
C SER A 235 6.95 12.90 19.28
N GLY A 236 7.03 14.02 18.56
CA GLY A 236 6.97 14.10 17.09
C GLY A 236 5.56 14.01 16.52
N ARG A 237 5.43 14.18 15.21
CA ARG A 237 4.17 14.08 14.46
C ARG A 237 3.94 12.64 14.00
N PRO A 238 2.75 12.06 14.26
CA PRO A 238 2.38 10.76 13.72
C PRO A 238 2.24 10.79 12.21
N PHE A 239 2.58 9.68 11.56
CA PHE A 239 2.32 9.44 10.14
C PHE A 239 2.03 7.97 9.89
N PHE A 240 1.32 7.73 8.79
CA PHE A 240 1.11 6.39 8.24
C PHE A 240 1.68 6.36 6.84
N VAL A 241 2.31 5.26 6.46
CA VAL A 241 2.87 5.10 5.14
C VAL A 241 2.64 3.70 4.60
N LYS A 242 2.14 3.62 3.37
CA LYS A 242 1.98 2.39 2.62
C LYS A 242 3.15 2.26 1.64
N LEU A 243 3.98 1.23 1.83
CA LEU A 243 5.06 0.88 0.91
C LEU A 243 4.57 -0.17 -0.09
N GLN A 244 4.70 0.13 -1.37
CA GLN A 244 4.28 -0.74 -2.45
C GLN A 244 5.38 -1.74 -2.83
N ASN A 245 4.96 -2.97 -3.12
CA ASN A 245 5.82 -4.02 -3.65
C ASN A 245 7.14 -4.24 -2.87
N PRO A 246 7.13 -4.34 -1.52
CA PRO A 246 8.34 -4.54 -0.71
C PRO A 246 9.01 -5.88 -1.03
N PHE A 247 10.36 -5.90 -1.00
CA PHE A 247 11.12 -7.14 -1.17
C PHE A 247 11.29 -7.89 0.16
N LYS A 248 11.41 -7.15 1.26
CA LYS A 248 11.57 -7.68 2.62
C LYS A 248 10.37 -7.29 3.46
N ARG A 249 9.95 -8.17 4.39
CA ARG A 249 8.77 -7.95 5.25
C ARG A 249 9.11 -8.06 6.72
N ASN A 250 9.75 -9.15 7.12
CA ASN A 250 10.06 -9.43 8.51
C ASN A 250 11.43 -8.83 8.87
N ILE A 251 11.44 -7.52 9.15
CA ILE A 251 12.66 -6.77 9.48
C ILE A 251 12.50 -6.20 10.88
N SER A 252 13.55 -6.35 11.69
CA SER A 252 13.65 -5.61 12.94
C SER A 252 13.91 -4.12 12.64
N LEU A 253 13.08 -3.27 13.22
CA LEU A 253 13.17 -1.82 13.07
C LEU A 253 13.74 -1.19 14.35
N PRO A 254 14.71 -0.28 14.26
CA PRO A 254 15.22 0.44 15.41
C PRO A 254 14.15 1.38 15.99
N LYS A 255 14.19 1.61 17.30
CA LYS A 255 13.27 2.53 17.99
C LYS A 255 13.44 3.98 17.50
N LYS A 256 14.66 4.35 17.08
CA LYS A 256 15.01 5.70 16.64
C LYS A 256 15.87 5.61 15.37
N ILE A 257 15.54 6.40 14.35
CA ILE A 257 16.25 6.49 13.07
C ILE A 257 16.56 7.96 12.85
N ILE A 258 17.82 8.30 12.75
CA ILE A 258 18.28 9.67 12.53
C ILE A 258 18.66 9.80 11.05
N SER A 259 18.06 10.75 10.37
CA SER A 259 18.35 11.09 8.99
C SER A 259 18.43 12.61 8.86
N ASP A 260 19.64 13.15 8.91
CA ASP A 260 19.90 14.58 8.83
C ASP A 260 19.02 15.36 9.85
N LYS A 261 18.17 16.26 9.39
CA LYS A 261 17.29 17.14 10.19
C LYS A 261 16.00 16.45 10.72
N VAL A 262 15.83 15.16 10.39
CA VAL A 262 14.63 14.38 10.69
C VAL A 262 14.99 13.19 11.55
N THR A 263 14.29 13.00 12.64
CA THR A 263 14.37 11.77 13.42
C THR A 263 13.04 11.04 13.38
N ILE A 264 13.06 9.78 12.95
CA ILE A 264 11.89 8.91 12.93
C ILE A 264 11.88 8.09 14.23
N HIS A 265 10.74 8.03 14.88
CA HIS A 265 10.54 7.35 16.17
C HIS A 265 9.50 6.24 16.04
N ASN A 266 9.75 5.12 16.72
CA ASN A 266 8.78 4.04 16.95
C ASN A 266 8.11 3.55 15.65
N LEU A 267 8.87 3.46 14.55
CA LEU A 267 8.39 2.95 13.29
C LEU A 267 8.03 1.46 13.44
N LYS A 268 6.80 1.09 13.09
CA LYS A 268 6.30 -0.28 13.19
C LYS A 268 5.38 -0.64 12.04
N ILE A 269 5.36 -1.91 11.65
CA ILE A 269 4.39 -2.45 10.70
C ILE A 269 3.05 -2.61 11.43
N ILE A 270 1.97 -2.23 10.76
CA ILE A 270 0.59 -2.35 11.24
C ILE A 270 -0.25 -3.13 10.24
N SER A 271 -1.31 -3.80 10.71
CA SER A 271 -2.21 -4.58 9.88
C SER A 271 -3.17 -3.70 9.08
N ASP A 272 -3.73 -2.70 9.75
CA ASP A 272 -4.84 -1.93 9.23
C ASP A 272 -4.45 -0.47 8.97
N PRO A 273 -4.99 0.13 7.89
CA PRO A 273 -4.84 1.56 7.66
C PRO A 273 -5.60 2.36 8.73
N PRO A 274 -5.21 3.62 8.98
CA PRO A 274 -5.96 4.46 9.91
C PRO A 274 -7.37 4.72 9.38
N LYS A 275 -8.34 4.80 10.31
CA LYS A 275 -9.69 5.28 9.98
C LYS A 275 -9.63 6.76 9.62
N THR A 276 -10.32 7.16 8.58
CA THR A 276 -10.39 8.57 8.16
C THR A 276 -11.80 9.13 8.39
N PRO A 277 -11.90 10.41 8.80
CA PRO A 277 -10.83 11.39 9.06
C PRO A 277 -10.09 11.12 10.38
N ILE A 278 -8.75 11.31 10.37
CA ILE A 278 -7.93 11.14 11.56
C ILE A 278 -8.12 12.35 12.47
N LYS A 279 -8.59 12.11 13.70
CA LYS A 279 -8.78 13.15 14.72
C LYS A 279 -7.55 13.23 15.62
N PHE A 280 -7.07 14.45 15.87
CA PHE A 280 -5.90 14.70 16.70
C PHE A 280 -5.94 16.08 17.33
N ASN A 281 -5.15 16.27 18.38
CA ASN A 281 -4.91 17.56 19.03
C ASN A 281 -3.43 17.91 18.96
N SER A 282 -3.12 19.21 18.88
CA SER A 282 -1.75 19.71 18.84
C SER A 282 -1.54 20.73 19.97
N LEU A 283 -0.38 20.66 20.60
CA LEU A 283 0.16 21.72 21.43
C LEU A 283 1.12 22.54 20.56
N ILE A 284 0.82 23.82 20.38
CA ILE A 284 1.53 24.68 19.42
C ILE A 284 2.05 25.91 20.18
N GLU A 285 3.32 26.23 20.01
CA GLU A 285 3.90 27.49 20.42
C GLU A 285 3.90 28.46 19.25
N LEU A 286 3.34 29.64 19.45
CA LEU A 286 3.22 30.72 18.47
C LEU A 286 4.10 31.87 18.89
N LYS A 287 4.89 32.44 17.99
CA LYS A 287 5.60 33.70 18.16
C LYS A 287 4.91 34.73 17.30
N ILE A 288 4.33 35.75 17.92
CA ILE A 288 3.42 36.73 17.30
C ILE A 288 3.98 38.14 17.49
N SER A 289 4.07 38.90 16.41
CA SER A 289 4.34 40.35 16.42
C SER A 289 3.06 41.14 16.27
N THR A 290 3.01 42.28 16.94
CA THR A 290 1.94 43.31 16.86
C THR A 290 2.43 44.55 16.16
N GLU A 291 1.53 45.31 15.55
CA GLU A 291 1.85 46.56 14.90
C GLU A 291 2.16 47.66 15.97
N HIS A 292 1.39 47.71 17.03
CA HIS A 292 1.54 48.64 18.15
C HIS A 292 2.10 47.98 19.40
N GLU A 293 2.45 48.76 20.41
CA GLU A 293 2.95 48.22 21.68
C GLU A 293 1.88 47.40 22.42
N ILE A 294 2.28 46.26 22.92
CA ILE A 294 1.42 45.30 23.60
C ILE A 294 0.97 45.87 24.97
N ILE A 295 -0.33 46.01 25.13
CA ILE A 295 -0.99 46.34 26.38
C ILE A 295 -1.16 45.02 27.18
N PRO A 296 -0.57 44.89 28.39
CA PRO A 296 -0.61 43.63 29.17
C PRO A 296 -2.02 43.13 29.43
N GLU A 297 -2.98 44.04 29.66
CA GLU A 297 -4.39 43.71 29.89
C GLU A 297 -5.01 42.98 28.70
N ASN A 298 -4.62 43.30 27.48
CA ASN A 298 -5.12 42.67 26.27
C ASN A 298 -4.67 41.19 26.21
N LEU A 299 -3.42 40.91 26.59
CA LEU A 299 -2.94 39.51 26.70
C LEU A 299 -3.70 38.71 27.75
N LYS A 300 -4.07 39.35 28.88
CA LYS A 300 -4.87 38.71 29.92
C LYS A 300 -6.30 38.44 29.44
N LYS A 301 -6.91 39.38 28.74
CA LYS A 301 -8.25 39.24 28.17
C LYS A 301 -8.26 38.16 27.08
N LEU A 302 -7.22 38.07 26.23
CA LEU A 302 -7.09 37.07 25.17
C LEU A 302 -7.32 35.65 25.71
N LYS A 303 -6.75 35.30 26.86
CA LYS A 303 -6.93 33.96 27.46
C LYS A 303 -8.38 33.67 27.84
N ASN A 304 -9.14 34.69 28.25
CA ASN A 304 -10.53 34.55 28.68
C ASN A 304 -11.50 34.58 27.46
N MET A 305 -11.16 35.27 26.39
CA MET A 305 -11.98 35.38 25.17
C MET A 305 -11.98 34.11 24.32
N LEU A 306 -10.90 33.32 24.36
CA LEU A 306 -10.76 32.06 23.67
C LEU A 306 -11.20 30.88 24.56
N SER A 307 -12.45 30.92 24.99
CA SER A 307 -12.95 29.89 25.91
C SER A 307 -13.51 28.63 25.20
N ASN A 308 -13.79 28.67 23.88
CA ASN A 308 -14.49 27.55 23.26
C ASN A 308 -14.00 27.15 21.86
N SER A 309 -14.53 27.73 20.81
CA SER A 309 -14.24 27.30 19.42
C SER A 309 -14.00 28.48 18.51
N VAL A 310 -13.23 28.23 17.47
CA VAL A 310 -13.05 29.14 16.34
C VAL A 310 -13.69 28.54 15.09
N VAL A 311 -14.26 29.40 14.25
CA VAL A 311 -14.84 29.02 12.97
C VAL A 311 -13.81 29.25 11.88
N VAL A 312 -13.51 28.23 11.11
CA VAL A 312 -12.62 28.26 9.95
C VAL A 312 -13.45 28.21 8.69
N TYR A 313 -13.28 29.18 7.81
CA TYR A 313 -13.89 29.23 6.47
C TYR A 313 -12.86 28.77 5.44
N GLU A 314 -13.20 27.76 4.66
CA GLU A 314 -12.36 27.29 3.56
C GLU A 314 -12.71 28.02 2.26
N LYS A 315 -11.75 28.11 1.33
CA LYS A 315 -11.97 28.71 -0.01
C LYS A 315 -13.11 28.05 -0.79
N SER A 316 -13.44 26.80 -0.46
CA SER A 316 -14.57 26.06 -1.03
C SER A 316 -15.94 26.50 -0.47
N GLY A 317 -15.98 27.45 0.46
CA GLY A 317 -17.19 27.85 1.18
C GLY A 317 -17.55 26.92 2.34
N LYS A 318 -16.77 25.88 2.58
CA LYS A 318 -16.99 24.96 3.70
C LYS A 318 -16.62 25.62 5.03
N ARG A 319 -17.50 25.51 6.01
CA ARG A 319 -17.30 25.96 7.39
C ARG A 319 -16.93 24.77 8.28
N SER A 320 -15.94 24.95 9.16
CA SER A 320 -15.61 23.98 10.19
C SER A 320 -15.31 24.67 11.51
N GLU A 321 -15.77 24.07 12.62
CA GLU A 321 -15.44 24.53 13.97
C GLU A 321 -14.24 23.78 14.50
N LYS A 322 -13.35 24.50 15.22
CA LYS A 322 -12.14 23.96 15.83
C LYS A 322 -12.03 24.41 17.27
N ASN A 323 -11.86 23.45 18.16
CA ASN A 323 -11.59 23.75 19.57
C ASN A 323 -10.16 24.28 19.71
N VAL A 324 -10.03 25.48 20.32
CA VAL A 324 -8.74 26.11 20.58
C VAL A 324 -8.77 26.66 22.01
N SER A 325 -7.72 26.44 22.77
CA SER A 325 -7.54 27.01 24.10
C SER A 325 -6.13 27.55 24.27
N ILE A 326 -6.02 28.73 24.90
CA ILE A 326 -4.73 29.34 25.25
C ILE A 326 -4.31 28.84 26.62
N LEU A 327 -3.17 28.17 26.68
CA LEU A 327 -2.63 27.62 27.92
C LEU A 327 -1.72 28.62 28.63
N LYS A 328 -0.82 29.25 27.85
CA LYS A 328 0.18 30.20 28.41
C LYS A 328 0.40 31.34 27.40
N TYR A 329 0.78 32.49 27.92
CA TYR A 329 1.29 33.62 27.14
C TYR A 329 2.50 34.24 27.87
N LYS A 330 3.38 34.88 27.09
CA LYS A 330 4.57 35.57 27.59
C LYS A 330 4.91 36.74 26.68
N LYS A 331 4.90 38.00 27.23
CA LYS A 331 5.43 39.16 26.51
C LYS A 331 6.96 39.02 26.41
N ILE A 332 7.51 39.17 25.26
CA ILE A 332 8.95 39.08 24.96
C ILE A 332 9.57 40.44 24.79
N SER A 333 8.91 41.34 24.07
CA SER A 333 9.32 42.70 23.88
C SER A 333 8.09 43.63 23.78
N LYS A 334 8.28 44.90 23.42
CA LYS A 334 7.19 45.83 23.25
C LYS A 334 6.12 45.32 22.28
N ASN A 335 6.55 44.75 21.13
CA ASN A 335 5.69 44.32 20.04
C ASN A 335 5.78 42.80 19.73
N LEU A 336 6.24 41.97 20.71
CA LEU A 336 6.44 40.55 20.49
C LEU A 336 5.99 39.75 21.71
N PHE A 337 5.21 38.70 21.46
CA PHE A 337 4.79 37.78 22.53
C PHE A 337 4.69 36.33 22.02
N ASN A 338 4.79 35.38 22.94
CA ASN A 338 4.55 33.98 22.68
C ASN A 338 3.20 33.55 23.25
N LEU A 339 2.52 32.67 22.53
CA LEU A 339 1.35 31.92 22.98
C LEU A 339 1.61 30.43 22.91
N ILE A 340 1.17 29.68 23.91
CA ILE A 340 1.04 28.23 23.83
C ILE A 340 -0.44 27.91 23.78
N ILE A 341 -0.87 27.30 22.68
CA ILE A 341 -2.25 26.90 22.45
C ILE A 341 -2.38 25.39 22.34
N LYS A 342 -3.49 24.86 22.80
CA LYS A 342 -3.96 23.52 22.47
C LYS A 342 -5.05 23.67 21.41
N ALA A 343 -4.87 23.04 20.28
CA ALA A 343 -5.78 23.17 19.14
C ALA A 343 -6.16 21.81 18.57
N GLU A 344 -7.42 21.69 18.17
CA GLU A 344 -7.90 20.56 17.38
C GLU A 344 -7.26 20.54 16.00
N GLY A 345 -7.04 19.35 15.44
CA GLY A 345 -6.40 19.15 14.16
C GLY A 345 -7.11 19.87 13.00
N GLY A 346 -6.30 20.46 12.11
CA GLY A 346 -6.78 21.19 10.95
C GLY A 346 -6.98 22.70 11.17
N LEU A 347 -6.52 23.24 12.31
CA LEU A 347 -6.46 24.71 12.50
C LEU A 347 -5.39 25.31 11.56
N PRO A 348 -5.74 26.28 10.70
CA PRO A 348 -4.76 27.01 9.88
C PRO A 348 -4.07 28.09 10.73
N VAL A 349 -2.94 27.72 11.34
CA VAL A 349 -2.28 28.49 12.42
C VAL A 349 -1.97 29.93 12.04
N LYS A 350 -1.39 30.21 10.87
CA LYS A 350 -1.10 31.57 10.42
C LYS A 350 -2.38 32.39 10.27
N ARG A 351 -3.38 31.84 9.59
CA ARG A 351 -4.69 32.49 9.39
C ARG A 351 -5.44 32.73 10.71
N PHE A 352 -5.25 31.85 11.70
CA PHE A 352 -5.80 32.08 13.05
C PHE A 352 -5.16 33.29 13.74
N VAL A 353 -3.87 33.55 13.50
CA VAL A 353 -3.19 34.74 14.04
C VAL A 353 -3.63 35.99 13.28
N ASP A 354 -3.57 35.94 11.96
CA ASP A 354 -3.86 37.09 11.11
C ASP A 354 -5.35 37.46 11.12
N GLY A 355 -6.24 36.51 11.41
CA GLY A 355 -7.70 36.67 11.40
C GLY A 355 -8.34 36.43 10.04
N ASP A 356 -7.58 35.96 9.05
CA ASP A 356 -8.06 35.68 7.69
C ASP A 356 -8.87 34.39 7.64
N ASP A 357 -10.17 34.48 7.34
CA ASP A 357 -11.10 33.36 7.28
C ASP A 357 -11.15 32.48 8.55
N VAL A 358 -10.74 33.03 9.72
CA VAL A 358 -10.84 32.37 11.02
C VAL A 358 -11.39 33.33 12.06
N THR A 359 -12.52 33.03 12.66
CA THR A 359 -13.21 33.91 13.61
C THR A 359 -13.58 33.17 14.89
N PRO A 360 -13.25 33.74 16.09
CA PRO A 360 -12.37 34.88 16.29
C PRO A 360 -10.89 34.55 16.00
N GLY A 361 -10.16 35.47 15.36
CA GLY A 361 -8.71 35.43 15.19
C GLY A 361 -7.96 36.24 16.25
N ILE A 362 -6.65 36.04 16.38
CA ILE A 362 -5.83 36.76 17.38
C ILE A 362 -5.86 38.27 17.11
N THR A 363 -5.73 38.73 15.86
CA THR A 363 -5.83 40.12 15.44
C THR A 363 -7.11 40.76 15.95
N GLN A 364 -8.26 40.09 15.79
CA GLN A 364 -9.56 40.62 16.23
C GLN A 364 -9.62 40.72 17.76
N MET A 365 -9.13 39.70 18.46
CA MET A 365 -9.16 39.66 19.93
C MET A 365 -8.19 40.62 20.58
N MET A 366 -7.08 40.93 19.94
CA MET A 366 -6.09 41.91 20.40
C MET A 366 -6.48 43.34 20.03
N SER A 367 -7.44 43.53 19.11
CA SER A 367 -7.76 44.82 18.50
C SER A 367 -6.50 45.51 17.93
N ASP A 368 -5.55 44.73 17.44
CA ASP A 368 -4.29 45.18 16.83
C ASP A 368 -3.86 44.17 15.80
N ARG A 369 -3.23 44.64 14.73
CA ARG A 369 -2.76 43.77 13.66
C ARG A 369 -1.64 42.87 14.18
N CYS A 370 -1.91 41.54 14.16
CA CYS A 370 -0.99 40.51 14.62
C CYS A 370 -0.47 39.71 13.42
N THR A 371 0.81 39.41 13.43
CA THR A 371 1.44 38.57 12.39
C THR A 371 2.16 37.38 13.05
N CYS A 372 1.95 36.19 12.52
CA CYS A 372 2.63 34.98 12.97
C CYS A 372 4.08 34.95 12.46
N VAL A 373 5.04 35.27 13.33
CA VAL A 373 6.48 35.26 12.99
C VAL A 373 7.00 33.84 12.83
N ALA A 374 6.61 32.94 13.75
CA ALA A 374 6.95 31.53 13.72
C ALA A 374 5.95 30.74 14.56
N PHE A 375 5.84 29.45 14.29
CA PHE A 375 5.13 28.54 15.15
C PHE A 375 5.78 27.15 15.11
N ASP A 376 5.69 26.43 16.23
CA ASP A 376 6.30 25.12 16.42
C ASP A 376 5.31 24.17 17.08
N PHE A 377 5.29 22.93 16.61
CA PHE A 377 4.50 21.88 17.24
C PHE A 377 5.31 21.26 18.37
N LEU A 378 4.86 21.50 19.61
CA LEU A 378 5.47 20.93 20.82
C LEU A 378 5.02 19.49 21.03
N GLU A 379 3.75 19.19 20.72
CA GLU A 379 3.17 17.86 20.84
C GLU A 379 1.98 17.68 19.90
N ILE A 380 1.80 16.44 19.41
CA ILE A 380 0.67 16.07 18.54
C ILE A 380 0.17 14.71 18.98
N ASN A 381 -1.07 14.65 19.47
CA ASN A 381 -1.68 13.43 19.99
C ASN A 381 -2.89 13.01 19.17
N LEU A 382 -2.91 11.74 18.79
CA LEU A 382 -4.09 11.11 18.21
C LEU A 382 -5.17 11.00 19.27
N ASN A 383 -6.43 11.18 18.90
CA ASN A 383 -7.56 10.92 19.79
C ASN A 383 -7.82 9.41 19.88
N ASP A 384 -8.18 8.90 21.05
CA ASP A 384 -8.29 7.46 21.36
C ASP A 384 -9.32 6.68 20.49
N ASN A 385 -10.08 7.35 19.62
CA ASN A 385 -11.10 6.73 18.77
C ASN A 385 -10.64 6.52 17.30
N ASN A 386 -9.35 6.51 17.04
CA ASN A 386 -8.79 6.33 15.66
C ASN A 386 -8.38 4.89 15.39
#